data_affd342586c6e5ab8df9c266ced4e09a
#
_entry.id   affd342586c6e5ab8df9c266ced4e09a
#
_cell.length_a   1.000
_cell.length_b   1.000
_cell.length_c   1.000
_cell.angle_alpha   90.00
_cell.angle_beta   90.00
_cell.angle_gamma   90.00
#
_symmetry.space_group_name_H-M   'P 1'
#
loop_
_entity.id
_entity.type
_entity.pdbx_description
1 polymer ?
#
loop_
_entity_poly.entity_id
_entity_poly.type
_entity_poly.pdbx_seq_one_letter_code
_entity_poly.pdbx_strand_id
1 'polypeptide(L)'
;MCIRDSYEGVSVFAGVGERIREGHELWHEMRKSGMLDKTLMVFGQMDESPGVRFRFGLSALTYAEYLRDSLQREVLFVVDNIFRFIQAGSEVSSLLGRMPALVGYQPTLTTEVAEIEERIISTDRGAITSVQAVYVPADDMTDPAVAAVLGHLDTTVVLSRGQAGKGIYPAVDPLASASKMMDRHVLGDRHYAVAQGVREHLARYRELEDVIAMLGLAELSPRDREIVMRARKLQRYLTQPFHVTSAQTSIDGASVPLEHTLSDCEAFLRGDHDATSEDACYMRGAMDTATETSA
;
A
#
# COMPACT_ATOMS: atom_id res chain seq x y z
N MET A 1 5.90 -6.12 12.61
CA MET A 1 6.80 -7.04 11.90
C MET A 1 7.12 -6.44 10.54
N CYS A 2 8.37 -6.21 10.23
CA CYS A 2 8.73 -5.63 8.94
C CYS A 2 8.62 -6.72 7.87
N ILE A 3 8.11 -6.39 6.67
CA ILE A 3 8.10 -7.31 5.50
C ILE A 3 9.48 -7.97 5.34
N ARG A 4 10.55 -7.23 5.60
CA ARG A 4 11.94 -7.71 5.60
C ARG A 4 12.19 -8.89 6.55
N ASP A 5 11.65 -8.88 7.76
CA ASP A 5 11.91 -9.94 8.75
C ASP A 5 11.27 -11.28 8.35
N SER A 6 10.22 -11.22 7.53
CA SER A 6 9.59 -12.39 6.93
C SER A 6 10.40 -12.99 5.78
N TYR A 7 11.29 -12.21 5.15
CA TYR A 7 11.99 -12.60 3.92
C TYR A 7 13.45 -13.01 4.11
N GLU A 8 14.05 -12.81 5.29
CA GLU A 8 15.51 -12.96 5.52
C GLU A 8 16.40 -12.27 4.46
N GLY A 9 15.82 -11.38 3.66
CA GLY A 9 16.40 -10.71 2.52
C GLY A 9 17.14 -9.43 2.86
N VAL A 10 17.59 -8.73 1.83
CA VAL A 10 18.15 -7.39 1.90
C VAL A 10 17.18 -6.37 1.33
N SER A 11 17.20 -5.16 1.86
CA SER A 11 16.36 -4.08 1.37
C SER A 11 17.19 -3.06 0.58
N VAL A 12 16.63 -2.56 -0.51
CA VAL A 12 17.17 -1.41 -1.24
C VAL A 12 16.10 -0.33 -1.22
N PHE A 13 16.40 0.80 -0.61
CA PHE A 13 15.54 1.97 -0.59
C PHE A 13 16.01 2.99 -1.61
N ALA A 14 15.14 3.40 -2.51
CA ALA A 14 15.37 4.41 -3.54
C ALA A 14 14.49 5.64 -3.25
N GLY A 15 15.08 6.67 -2.64
CA GLY A 15 14.41 7.95 -2.38
C GLY A 15 14.58 8.89 -3.59
N VAL A 16 13.57 8.95 -4.46
CA VAL A 16 13.62 9.72 -5.71
C VAL A 16 12.99 11.10 -5.53
N GLY A 17 13.79 12.16 -5.64
CA GLY A 17 13.32 13.54 -5.49
C GLY A 17 12.88 13.87 -4.05
N GLU A 18 13.46 13.19 -3.08
CA GLU A 18 13.20 13.41 -1.66
C GLU A 18 13.87 14.67 -1.13
N ARG A 19 13.29 15.25 -0.10
CA ARG A 19 13.91 16.35 0.64
C ARG A 19 15.08 15.83 1.47
N ILE A 20 16.18 16.58 1.50
CA ILE A 20 17.39 16.24 2.29
C ILE A 20 17.03 15.91 3.73
N ARG A 21 16.13 16.68 4.36
CA ARG A 21 15.70 16.46 5.74
C ARG A 21 15.01 15.12 5.93
N GLU A 22 14.09 14.76 5.06
CA GLU A 22 13.31 13.51 5.12
C GLU A 22 14.23 12.30 4.96
N GLY A 23 15.17 12.34 4.02
CA GLY A 23 16.17 11.30 3.83
C GLY A 23 17.10 11.15 5.05
N HIS A 24 17.48 12.27 5.69
CA HIS A 24 18.31 12.26 6.88
C HIS A 24 17.57 11.70 8.11
N GLU A 25 16.30 12.07 8.31
CA GLU A 25 15.45 11.55 9.37
C GLU A 25 15.27 10.03 9.20
N LEU A 26 14.95 9.57 7.99
CA LEU A 26 14.80 8.13 7.68
C LEU A 26 16.10 7.36 7.95
N TRP A 27 17.25 7.90 7.57
CA TRP A 27 18.53 7.26 7.84
C TRP A 27 18.77 7.12 9.35
N HIS A 28 18.45 8.14 10.16
CA HIS A 28 18.58 8.08 11.62
C HIS A 28 17.63 7.04 12.23
N GLU A 29 16.40 6.95 11.75
CA GLU A 29 15.43 5.94 12.21
C GLU A 29 15.90 4.53 11.87
N MET A 30 16.38 4.30 10.65
CA MET A 30 16.92 3.01 10.22
C MET A 30 18.16 2.60 11.04
N ARG A 31 19.00 3.57 11.39
CA ARG A 31 20.15 3.34 12.29
C ARG A 31 19.71 3.00 13.71
N LYS A 32 18.74 3.74 14.25
CA LYS A 32 18.20 3.53 15.61
C LYS A 32 17.49 2.17 15.74
N SER A 33 16.81 1.73 14.71
CA SER A 33 16.12 0.44 14.67
C SER A 33 17.06 -0.75 14.40
N GLY A 34 18.37 -0.52 14.17
CA GLY A 34 19.32 -1.59 13.80
C GLY A 34 19.11 -2.18 12.43
N MET A 35 18.33 -1.50 11.56
CA MET A 35 17.95 -1.98 10.23
C MET A 35 18.97 -1.61 9.14
N LEU A 36 19.88 -0.68 9.43
CA LEU A 36 20.79 -0.12 8.45
C LEU A 36 21.75 -1.15 7.86
N ASP A 37 22.18 -2.14 8.65
CA ASP A 37 23.14 -3.18 8.22
C ASP A 37 22.60 -4.10 7.10
N LYS A 38 21.26 -4.17 6.94
CA LYS A 38 20.58 -4.97 5.92
C LYS A 38 19.86 -4.11 4.87
N THR A 39 20.11 -2.80 4.87
CA THR A 39 19.43 -1.86 3.98
C THR A 39 20.42 -1.00 3.23
N LEU A 40 20.41 -1.09 1.91
CA LEU A 40 21.09 -0.14 1.04
C LEU A 40 20.15 1.05 0.80
N MET A 41 20.59 2.25 1.20
CA MET A 41 19.81 3.47 1.00
C MET A 41 20.47 4.32 -0.09
N VAL A 42 19.71 4.62 -1.13
CA VAL A 42 20.15 5.41 -2.28
C VAL A 42 19.20 6.61 -2.40
N PHE A 43 19.75 7.83 -2.42
CA PHE A 43 18.96 9.07 -2.46
C PHE A 43 19.32 9.91 -3.67
N GLY A 44 18.31 10.30 -4.45
CA GLY A 44 18.37 11.35 -5.46
C GLY A 44 17.57 12.55 -4.97
N GLN A 45 18.26 13.53 -4.38
CA GLN A 45 17.62 14.64 -3.69
C GLN A 45 16.97 15.65 -4.64
N MET A 46 16.05 16.48 -4.12
CA MET A 46 15.28 17.44 -4.94
C MET A 46 16.13 18.51 -5.59
N ASP A 47 17.26 18.88 -4.98
CA ASP A 47 18.20 19.90 -5.45
C ASP A 47 19.15 19.40 -6.54
N GLU A 48 19.17 18.10 -6.80
CA GLU A 48 19.94 17.51 -7.89
C GLU A 48 19.37 17.89 -9.26
N SER A 49 20.26 17.92 -10.26
CA SER A 49 19.83 18.21 -11.63
C SER A 49 18.83 17.17 -12.16
N PRO A 50 17.92 17.55 -13.10
CA PRO A 50 16.93 16.63 -13.64
C PRO A 50 17.54 15.34 -14.22
N GLY A 51 18.70 15.47 -14.88
CA GLY A 51 19.41 14.30 -15.44
C GLY A 51 19.90 13.32 -14.36
N VAL A 52 20.38 13.82 -13.23
CA VAL A 52 20.79 12.99 -12.08
C VAL A 52 19.55 12.32 -11.47
N ARG A 53 18.49 13.08 -11.19
CA ARG A 53 17.24 12.54 -10.63
C ARG A 53 16.60 11.48 -11.54
N PHE A 54 16.68 11.66 -12.84
CA PHE A 54 16.17 10.71 -13.83
C PHE A 54 16.98 9.40 -13.86
N ARG A 55 18.33 9.47 -13.76
CA ARG A 55 19.20 8.28 -13.77
C ARG A 55 19.28 7.54 -12.44
N PHE A 56 18.91 8.20 -11.38
CA PHE A 56 19.04 7.71 -10.03
C PHE A 56 18.25 6.41 -9.78
N GLY A 57 16.98 6.34 -10.21
CA GLY A 57 16.13 5.14 -10.04
C GLY A 57 16.75 3.91 -10.72
N LEU A 58 17.31 4.09 -11.92
CA LEU A 58 18.02 3.03 -12.65
C LEU A 58 19.28 2.58 -11.90
N SER A 59 20.01 3.50 -11.27
CA SER A 59 21.19 3.18 -10.45
C SER A 59 20.82 2.35 -9.23
N ALA A 60 19.76 2.75 -8.50
CA ALA A 60 19.27 2.00 -7.35
C ALA A 60 18.80 0.58 -7.74
N LEU A 61 18.15 0.46 -8.89
CA LEU A 61 17.71 -0.84 -9.42
C LEU A 61 18.92 -1.72 -9.82
N THR A 62 19.99 -1.13 -10.35
CA THR A 62 21.22 -1.88 -10.66
C THR A 62 21.86 -2.47 -9.40
N TYR A 63 21.82 -1.77 -8.26
CA TYR A 63 22.24 -2.36 -6.99
C TYR A 63 21.33 -3.52 -6.57
N ALA A 64 20.02 -3.38 -6.73
CA ALA A 64 19.07 -4.46 -6.43
C ALA A 64 19.33 -5.71 -7.29
N GLU A 65 19.58 -5.52 -8.58
CA GLU A 65 19.96 -6.61 -9.50
C GLU A 65 21.29 -7.27 -9.11
N TYR A 66 22.28 -6.48 -8.72
CA TYR A 66 23.56 -7.04 -8.24
C TYR A 66 23.37 -7.90 -6.99
N LEU A 67 22.55 -7.46 -6.03
CA LEU A 67 22.25 -8.23 -4.83
C LEU A 67 21.50 -9.52 -5.15
N ARG A 68 20.53 -9.49 -6.10
CA ARG A 68 19.79 -10.66 -6.57
C ARG A 68 20.69 -11.63 -7.34
N ASP A 69 21.42 -11.16 -8.36
CA ASP A 69 22.08 -12.01 -9.34
C ASP A 69 23.46 -12.48 -8.90
N SER A 70 24.24 -11.61 -8.23
CA SER A 70 25.61 -11.91 -7.81
C SER A 70 25.68 -12.46 -6.39
N LEU A 71 24.87 -11.93 -5.47
CA LEU A 71 24.83 -12.39 -4.09
C LEU A 71 23.70 -13.38 -3.79
N GLN A 72 22.87 -13.67 -4.79
CA GLN A 72 21.74 -14.62 -4.70
C GLN A 72 20.84 -14.36 -3.49
N ARG A 73 20.48 -13.07 -3.30
CA ARG A 73 19.60 -12.63 -2.19
C ARG A 73 18.22 -12.29 -2.69
N GLU A 74 17.22 -12.57 -1.85
CA GLU A 74 15.90 -11.99 -2.01
C GLU A 74 16.00 -10.49 -1.69
N VAL A 75 15.50 -9.64 -2.58
CA VAL A 75 15.62 -8.18 -2.50
C VAL A 75 14.25 -7.54 -2.35
N LEU A 76 14.06 -6.76 -1.29
CA LEU A 76 12.92 -5.86 -1.16
C LEU A 76 13.35 -4.48 -1.70
N PHE A 77 12.79 -4.09 -2.84
CA PHE A 77 13.05 -2.80 -3.49
C PHE A 77 11.95 -1.81 -3.17
N VAL A 78 12.26 -0.81 -2.36
CA VAL A 78 11.31 0.23 -1.94
C VAL A 78 11.61 1.53 -2.67
N VAL A 79 10.64 2.07 -3.39
CA VAL A 79 10.77 3.32 -4.17
C VAL A 79 9.83 4.38 -3.60
N ASP A 80 10.41 5.48 -3.15
CA ASP A 80 9.67 6.67 -2.74
C ASP A 80 10.22 7.92 -3.43
N ASN A 81 9.54 8.49 -4.43
CA ASN A 81 8.38 7.85 -5.07
C ASN A 81 8.61 7.83 -6.60
N ILE A 82 8.05 6.82 -7.28
CA ILE A 82 8.26 6.61 -8.72
C ILE A 82 7.77 7.77 -9.59
N PHE A 83 6.76 8.51 -9.15
CA PHE A 83 6.25 9.67 -9.88
C PHE A 83 7.32 10.78 -10.06
N ARG A 84 8.24 10.93 -9.10
CA ARG A 84 9.36 11.88 -9.19
C ARG A 84 10.36 11.52 -10.29
N PHE A 85 10.55 10.23 -10.54
CA PHE A 85 11.33 9.76 -11.69
C PHE A 85 10.69 10.23 -13.00
N ILE A 86 9.37 10.10 -13.15
CA ILE A 86 8.64 10.55 -14.33
C ILE A 86 8.74 12.07 -14.49
N GLN A 87 8.62 12.83 -13.41
CA GLN A 87 8.79 14.29 -13.45
C GLN A 87 10.20 14.68 -13.91
N ALA A 88 11.23 14.01 -13.42
CA ALA A 88 12.60 14.25 -13.85
C ALA A 88 12.80 13.95 -15.36
N GLY A 89 12.18 12.89 -15.88
CA GLY A 89 12.13 12.57 -17.30
C GLY A 89 11.45 13.65 -18.13
N SER A 90 10.35 14.22 -17.65
CA SER A 90 9.66 15.34 -18.30
C SER A 90 10.52 16.60 -18.33
N GLU A 91 11.22 16.92 -17.25
CA GLU A 91 12.15 18.05 -17.19
C GLU A 91 13.32 17.86 -18.18
N VAL A 92 13.92 16.67 -18.23
CA VAL A 92 14.98 16.35 -19.22
C VAL A 92 14.47 16.45 -20.65
N SER A 93 13.28 15.93 -20.93
CA SER A 93 12.65 16.04 -22.26
C SER A 93 12.44 17.49 -22.68
N SER A 94 12.01 18.35 -21.76
CA SER A 94 11.83 19.77 -21.98
C SER A 94 13.16 20.50 -22.26
N LEU A 95 14.21 20.17 -21.50
CA LEU A 95 15.56 20.71 -21.74
C LEU A 95 16.13 20.30 -23.09
N LEU A 96 15.75 19.13 -23.61
CA LEU A 96 16.12 18.66 -24.96
C LEU A 96 15.25 19.25 -26.07
N GLY A 97 14.29 20.16 -25.76
CA GLY A 97 13.42 20.79 -26.71
C GLY A 97 12.40 19.85 -27.37
N ARG A 98 12.09 18.69 -26.75
CA ARG A 98 11.09 17.76 -27.27
C ARG A 98 9.69 18.31 -27.02
N MET A 99 8.81 18.18 -28.04
CA MET A 99 7.40 18.56 -27.85
C MET A 99 6.73 17.61 -26.86
N PRO A 100 6.01 18.16 -25.85
CA PRO A 100 5.27 17.35 -24.91
C PRO A 100 4.11 16.60 -25.60
N ALA A 101 3.82 15.41 -25.09
CA ALA A 101 2.66 14.62 -25.49
C ALA A 101 1.41 15.00 -24.64
N LEU A 102 0.50 14.04 -24.44
CA LEU A 102 -0.73 14.24 -23.67
C LEU A 102 -0.43 14.80 -22.26
N VAL A 103 -1.22 15.82 -21.87
CA VAL A 103 -1.20 16.46 -20.53
C VAL A 103 0.17 17.04 -20.15
N GLY A 104 1.06 17.27 -21.14
CA GLY A 104 2.37 17.87 -20.90
C GLY A 104 3.50 16.90 -20.54
N TYR A 105 3.24 15.59 -20.56
CA TYR A 105 4.29 14.59 -20.33
C TYR A 105 5.18 14.38 -21.57
N GLN A 106 6.35 13.81 -21.33
CA GLN A 106 7.29 13.43 -22.38
C GLN A 106 6.72 12.34 -23.30
N PRO A 107 7.04 12.37 -24.61
CA PRO A 107 6.56 11.35 -25.55
C PRO A 107 7.13 9.94 -25.27
N THR A 108 8.19 9.86 -24.49
CA THR A 108 8.89 8.62 -24.10
C THR A 108 8.42 8.05 -22.76
N LEU A 109 7.36 8.61 -22.16
CA LEU A 109 6.87 8.25 -20.82
C LEU A 109 6.74 6.75 -20.59
N THR A 110 5.97 6.06 -21.43
CA THR A 110 5.72 4.61 -21.28
C THR A 110 7.00 3.77 -21.42
N THR A 111 7.88 4.15 -22.32
CA THR A 111 9.15 3.46 -22.52
C THR A 111 10.07 3.65 -21.31
N GLU A 112 10.12 4.84 -20.75
CA GLU A 112 10.95 5.16 -19.58
C GLU A 112 10.45 4.44 -18.32
N VAL A 113 9.13 4.36 -18.13
CA VAL A 113 8.52 3.58 -17.02
C VAL A 113 8.82 2.10 -17.22
N ALA A 114 8.61 1.56 -18.42
CA ALA A 114 8.90 0.17 -18.72
C ALA A 114 10.40 -0.18 -18.49
N GLU A 115 11.33 0.75 -18.76
CA GLU A 115 12.77 0.53 -18.53
C GLU A 115 13.09 0.21 -17.06
N ILE A 116 12.33 0.74 -16.11
CA ILE A 116 12.47 0.41 -14.70
C ILE A 116 11.66 -0.83 -14.34
N GLU A 117 10.36 -0.84 -14.67
CA GLU A 117 9.42 -1.83 -14.17
C GLU A 117 9.71 -3.25 -14.69
N GLU A 118 10.10 -3.39 -15.96
CA GLU A 118 10.43 -4.68 -16.57
C GLU A 118 11.71 -5.34 -16.02
N ARG A 119 12.52 -4.61 -15.25
CA ARG A 119 13.72 -5.13 -14.58
C ARG A 119 13.41 -5.67 -13.18
N ILE A 120 12.23 -5.36 -12.63
CA ILE A 120 11.78 -5.83 -11.33
C ILE A 120 11.15 -7.21 -11.51
N ILE A 121 11.96 -8.23 -11.53
CA ILE A 121 11.54 -9.61 -11.84
C ILE A 121 12.20 -10.62 -10.92
N SER A 122 11.60 -11.81 -10.87
CA SER A 122 12.20 -13.02 -10.31
C SER A 122 13.04 -13.73 -11.37
N THR A 123 14.19 -14.26 -10.96
CA THR A 123 15.09 -15.07 -11.79
C THR A 123 15.37 -16.41 -11.09
N ASP A 124 16.15 -17.27 -11.72
CA ASP A 124 16.66 -18.50 -11.11
C ASP A 124 17.65 -18.26 -9.96
N ARG A 125 18.12 -17.03 -9.78
CA ARG A 125 19.11 -16.62 -8.77
C ARG A 125 18.51 -15.92 -7.56
N GLY A 126 17.28 -15.45 -7.65
CA GLY A 126 16.56 -14.73 -6.59
C GLY A 126 15.45 -13.85 -7.17
N ALA A 127 14.75 -13.14 -6.30
CA ALA A 127 13.65 -12.26 -6.69
C ALA A 127 13.89 -10.82 -6.24
N ILE A 128 13.35 -9.86 -7.00
CA ILE A 128 13.14 -8.50 -6.55
C ILE A 128 11.65 -8.30 -6.35
N THR A 129 11.24 -8.07 -5.10
CA THR A 129 9.88 -7.67 -4.76
C THR A 129 9.86 -6.16 -4.54
N SER A 130 9.05 -5.41 -5.26
CA SER A 130 8.99 -3.95 -5.10
C SER A 130 7.76 -3.49 -4.32
N VAL A 131 7.98 -2.43 -3.54
CA VAL A 131 6.92 -1.61 -2.94
C VAL A 131 7.17 -0.17 -3.39
N GLN A 132 6.25 0.38 -4.16
CA GLN A 132 6.43 1.68 -4.78
C GLN A 132 5.35 2.66 -4.30
N ALA A 133 5.78 3.81 -3.78
CA ALA A 133 4.88 4.92 -3.56
C ALA A 133 4.61 5.62 -4.89
N VAL A 134 3.33 5.80 -5.23
CA VAL A 134 2.90 6.49 -6.45
C VAL A 134 2.09 7.72 -6.03
N TYR A 135 2.61 8.91 -6.33
CA TYR A 135 1.83 10.12 -6.15
C TYR A 135 0.80 10.25 -7.28
N VAL A 136 -0.45 10.50 -6.91
CA VAL A 136 -1.57 10.67 -7.85
C VAL A 136 -1.96 12.15 -7.89
N PRO A 137 -1.62 12.88 -8.97
CA PRO A 137 -1.98 14.30 -9.10
C PRO A 137 -3.50 14.50 -9.05
N ALA A 138 -3.96 15.44 -8.22
CA ALA A 138 -5.38 15.79 -8.07
C ALA A 138 -6.32 14.60 -7.78
N ASP A 139 -5.79 13.50 -7.21
CA ASP A 139 -6.51 12.25 -6.99
C ASP A 139 -7.06 11.60 -8.28
N ASP A 140 -6.46 11.93 -9.44
CA ASP A 140 -6.86 11.41 -10.76
C ASP A 140 -6.06 10.15 -11.13
N MET A 141 -6.68 8.98 -10.93
CA MET A 141 -6.09 7.68 -11.29
C MET A 141 -5.97 7.49 -12.82
N THR A 142 -6.57 8.37 -13.63
CA THR A 142 -6.50 8.31 -15.10
C THR A 142 -5.37 9.15 -15.67
N ASP A 143 -4.61 9.85 -14.81
CA ASP A 143 -3.40 10.57 -15.23
C ASP A 143 -2.46 9.63 -15.99
N PRO A 144 -1.93 10.04 -17.17
CA PRO A 144 -1.10 9.17 -18.02
C PRO A 144 0.13 8.59 -17.31
N ALA A 145 0.75 9.34 -16.40
CA ALA A 145 1.91 8.85 -15.66
C ALA A 145 1.53 7.79 -14.64
N VAL A 146 0.42 8.01 -13.93
CA VAL A 146 -0.15 7.05 -12.98
C VAL A 146 -0.57 5.79 -13.70
N ALA A 147 -1.32 5.90 -14.81
CA ALA A 147 -1.77 4.77 -15.61
C ALA A 147 -0.61 3.95 -16.17
N ALA A 148 0.49 4.60 -16.59
CA ALA A 148 1.68 3.92 -17.08
C ALA A 148 2.32 3.04 -16.00
N VAL A 149 2.45 3.53 -14.76
CA VAL A 149 2.99 2.76 -13.63
C VAL A 149 2.03 1.63 -13.23
N LEU A 150 0.75 1.94 -13.03
CA LEU A 150 -0.25 0.96 -12.58
C LEU A 150 -0.39 -0.25 -13.53
N GLY A 151 -0.12 -0.05 -14.82
CA GLY A 151 -0.14 -1.13 -15.83
C GLY A 151 0.87 -2.24 -15.56
N HIS A 152 1.99 -1.94 -14.92
CA HIS A 152 3.07 -2.89 -14.59
C HIS A 152 2.88 -3.55 -13.21
N LEU A 153 2.10 -2.95 -12.31
CA LEU A 153 1.96 -3.46 -10.94
C LEU A 153 1.07 -4.70 -10.86
N ASP A 154 1.40 -5.61 -9.95
CA ASP A 154 0.59 -6.78 -9.63
C ASP A 154 -0.46 -6.47 -8.57
N THR A 155 -0.16 -5.56 -7.65
CA THR A 155 -1.06 -5.15 -6.57
C THR A 155 -1.05 -3.63 -6.43
N THR A 156 -2.23 -3.06 -6.33
CA THR A 156 -2.43 -1.63 -6.09
C THR A 156 -3.20 -1.43 -4.79
N VAL A 157 -2.61 -0.69 -3.85
CA VAL A 157 -3.24 -0.28 -2.60
C VAL A 157 -3.55 1.21 -2.68
N VAL A 158 -4.82 1.56 -2.73
CA VAL A 158 -5.29 2.94 -2.88
C VAL A 158 -5.56 3.55 -1.50
N LEU A 159 -4.82 4.62 -1.17
CA LEU A 159 -5.07 5.41 0.04
C LEU A 159 -6.12 6.47 -0.24
N SER A 160 -7.11 6.61 0.64
CA SER A 160 -8.26 7.49 0.48
C SER A 160 -8.33 8.54 1.58
N ARG A 161 -8.41 9.83 1.19
CA ARG A 161 -8.66 10.93 2.14
C ARG A 161 -10.03 10.80 2.81
N GLY A 162 -11.02 10.25 2.10
CA GLY A 162 -12.34 9.99 2.67
C GLY A 162 -12.30 8.98 3.81
N GLN A 163 -11.48 7.93 3.71
CA GLN A 163 -11.27 6.97 4.80
C GLN A 163 -10.53 7.61 5.97
N ALA A 164 -9.48 8.38 5.70
CA ALA A 164 -8.76 9.12 6.74
C ALA A 164 -9.69 10.09 7.49
N GLY A 165 -10.57 10.81 6.78
CA GLY A 165 -11.58 11.70 7.38
C GLY A 165 -12.61 10.99 8.27
N LYS A 166 -12.86 9.71 8.01
CA LYS A 166 -13.71 8.83 8.87
C LYS A 166 -12.94 8.23 10.05
N GLY A 167 -11.64 8.52 10.20
CA GLY A 167 -10.78 7.94 11.25
C GLY A 167 -10.39 6.48 10.98
N ILE A 168 -10.49 6.00 9.74
CA ILE A 168 -10.13 4.63 9.36
C ILE A 168 -8.65 4.60 8.99
N TYR A 169 -7.85 3.89 9.75
CA TYR A 169 -6.41 3.72 9.54
C TYR A 169 -6.00 2.24 9.62
N PRO A 170 -5.21 1.71 8.63
CA PRO A 170 -4.71 2.41 7.44
C PRO A 170 -5.87 2.93 6.58
N ALA A 171 -5.69 4.11 5.97
CA ALA A 171 -6.74 4.78 5.20
C ALA A 171 -6.89 4.17 3.79
N VAL A 172 -6.92 2.85 3.71
CA VAL A 172 -7.03 2.09 2.46
C VAL A 172 -8.47 2.05 2.00
N ASP A 173 -8.71 2.29 0.71
CA ASP A 173 -9.98 1.98 0.07
C ASP A 173 -9.95 0.54 -0.48
N PRO A 174 -10.62 -0.42 0.18
CA PRO A 174 -10.57 -1.83 -0.21
C PRO A 174 -11.34 -2.11 -1.51
N LEU A 175 -12.22 -1.22 -1.94
CA LEU A 175 -12.99 -1.37 -3.19
C LEU A 175 -12.23 -0.79 -4.39
N ALA A 176 -11.44 0.27 -4.19
CA ALA A 176 -10.58 0.84 -5.21
C ALA A 176 -9.25 0.09 -5.35
N SER A 177 -8.82 -0.62 -4.31
CA SER A 177 -7.60 -1.44 -4.32
C SER A 177 -7.82 -2.75 -5.08
N ALA A 178 -6.77 -3.22 -5.77
CA ALA A 178 -6.83 -4.44 -6.58
C ALA A 178 -5.52 -5.22 -6.50
N SER A 179 -5.61 -6.53 -6.73
CA SER A 179 -4.44 -7.41 -6.86
C SER A 179 -4.70 -8.49 -7.90
N LYS A 180 -3.73 -8.73 -8.78
CA LYS A 180 -3.74 -9.87 -9.71
C LYS A 180 -3.67 -11.21 -8.97
N MET A 181 -3.12 -11.20 -7.74
CA MET A 181 -3.05 -12.38 -6.87
C MET A 181 -4.39 -12.76 -6.25
N MET A 182 -5.45 -11.95 -6.44
CA MET A 182 -6.81 -12.24 -5.95
C MET A 182 -7.50 -13.29 -6.82
N ASP A 183 -6.93 -14.48 -6.82
CA ASP A 183 -7.38 -15.66 -7.58
C ASP A 183 -7.44 -16.89 -6.67
N ARG A 184 -8.43 -17.77 -6.90
CA ARG A 184 -8.63 -18.99 -6.09
C ARG A 184 -7.44 -19.93 -6.15
N HIS A 185 -6.77 -20.02 -7.30
CA HIS A 185 -5.61 -20.89 -7.47
C HIS A 185 -4.38 -20.40 -6.70
N VAL A 186 -4.32 -19.10 -6.40
CA VAL A 186 -3.22 -18.48 -5.65
C VAL A 186 -3.53 -18.47 -4.15
N LEU A 187 -4.72 -17.99 -3.77
CA LEU A 187 -5.11 -17.76 -2.38
C LEU A 187 -5.76 -18.98 -1.70
N GLY A 188 -6.25 -19.94 -2.48
CA GLY A 188 -7.14 -20.99 -2.01
C GLY A 188 -8.59 -20.52 -1.82
N ASP A 189 -9.51 -21.49 -1.76
CA ASP A 189 -10.96 -21.20 -1.73
C ASP A 189 -11.39 -20.38 -0.52
N ARG A 190 -10.85 -20.69 0.67
CA ARG A 190 -11.22 -20.01 1.92
C ARG A 190 -10.87 -18.52 1.88
N HIS A 191 -9.62 -18.19 1.62
CA HIS A 191 -9.16 -16.80 1.60
C HIS A 191 -9.92 -16.00 0.52
N TYR A 192 -10.06 -16.57 -0.68
CA TYR A 192 -10.81 -15.94 -1.77
C TYR A 192 -12.26 -15.67 -1.38
N ALA A 193 -12.97 -16.64 -0.80
CA ALA A 193 -14.37 -16.50 -0.40
C ALA A 193 -14.55 -15.44 0.70
N VAL A 194 -13.68 -15.42 1.71
CA VAL A 194 -13.70 -14.41 2.78
C VAL A 194 -13.48 -13.01 2.22
N ALA A 195 -12.46 -12.83 1.39
CA ALA A 195 -12.15 -11.54 0.81
C ALA A 195 -13.29 -11.02 -0.07
N GLN A 196 -13.92 -11.88 -0.88
CA GLN A 196 -15.09 -11.53 -1.68
C GLN A 196 -16.28 -11.16 -0.80
N GLY A 197 -16.58 -11.95 0.24
CA GLY A 197 -17.67 -11.65 1.17
C GLY A 197 -17.50 -10.30 1.86
N VAL A 198 -16.28 -9.97 2.30
CA VAL A 198 -15.96 -8.66 2.88
C VAL A 198 -16.19 -7.54 1.86
N ARG A 199 -15.66 -7.70 0.63
CA ARG A 199 -15.83 -6.70 -0.44
C ARG A 199 -17.31 -6.48 -0.80
N GLU A 200 -18.11 -7.55 -0.88
CA GLU A 200 -19.55 -7.47 -1.16
C GLU A 200 -20.29 -6.67 -0.06
N HIS A 201 -20.00 -6.93 1.22
CA HIS A 201 -20.60 -6.17 2.32
C HIS A 201 -20.21 -4.69 2.27
N LEU A 202 -18.93 -4.39 2.03
CA LEU A 202 -18.45 -3.02 1.93
C LEU A 202 -19.00 -2.28 0.70
N ALA A 203 -19.12 -2.97 -0.44
CA ALA A 203 -19.71 -2.40 -1.65
C ALA A 203 -21.21 -2.08 -1.43
N ARG A 204 -21.95 -3.02 -0.84
CA ARG A 204 -23.37 -2.79 -0.53
C ARG A 204 -23.57 -1.65 0.46
N TYR A 205 -22.71 -1.55 1.48
CA TYR A 205 -22.75 -0.42 2.41
C TYR A 205 -22.51 0.91 1.68
N ARG A 206 -21.51 0.99 0.81
CA ARG A 206 -21.22 2.20 0.00
C ARG A 206 -22.41 2.62 -0.87
N GLU A 207 -23.09 1.67 -1.51
CA GLU A 207 -24.31 1.94 -2.32
C GLU A 207 -25.45 2.53 -1.47
N LEU A 208 -25.52 2.15 -0.20
CA LEU A 208 -26.62 2.55 0.70
C LEU A 208 -26.26 3.78 1.56
N GLU A 209 -25.01 4.27 1.55
CA GLU A 209 -24.58 5.40 2.40
C GLU A 209 -25.48 6.64 2.22
N ASP A 210 -25.82 7.01 0.99
CA ASP A 210 -26.67 8.16 0.71
C ASP A 210 -28.12 7.94 1.20
N VAL A 211 -28.63 6.74 1.02
CA VAL A 211 -29.99 6.37 1.50
C VAL A 211 -30.03 6.44 3.04
N ILE A 212 -29.01 5.91 3.70
CA ILE A 212 -28.89 5.94 5.17
C ILE A 212 -28.79 7.38 5.69
N ALA A 213 -28.01 8.23 5.00
CA ALA A 213 -27.84 9.62 5.38
C ALA A 213 -29.15 10.43 5.29
N MET A 214 -30.00 10.12 4.29
CA MET A 214 -31.26 10.83 4.06
C MET A 214 -32.43 10.27 4.88
N LEU A 215 -32.56 8.96 4.99
CA LEU A 215 -33.75 8.30 5.53
C LEU A 215 -33.51 7.54 6.83
N GLY A 216 -32.25 7.29 7.19
CA GLY A 216 -31.88 6.51 8.36
C GLY A 216 -31.85 5.00 8.11
N LEU A 217 -31.24 4.26 9.03
CA LEU A 217 -31.09 2.80 8.97
C LEU A 217 -32.44 2.06 9.09
N ALA A 218 -33.45 2.68 9.71
CA ALA A 218 -34.76 2.05 9.93
C ALA A 218 -35.52 1.76 8.65
N GLU A 219 -35.31 2.55 7.60
CA GLU A 219 -35.97 2.42 6.31
C GLU A 219 -35.38 1.35 5.40
N LEU A 220 -34.22 0.80 5.76
CA LEU A 220 -33.62 -0.30 5.01
C LEU A 220 -34.40 -1.61 5.20
N SER A 221 -34.34 -2.47 4.16
CA SER A 221 -34.81 -3.84 4.29
C SER A 221 -34.08 -4.56 5.44
N PRO A 222 -34.71 -5.56 6.09
CA PRO A 222 -34.03 -6.32 7.16
C PRO A 222 -32.68 -6.89 6.73
N ARG A 223 -32.59 -7.39 5.50
CA ARG A 223 -31.35 -7.93 4.90
C ARG A 223 -30.29 -6.84 4.69
N ASP A 224 -30.65 -5.71 4.11
CA ASP A 224 -29.71 -4.61 3.89
C ASP A 224 -29.22 -4.03 5.21
N ARG A 225 -30.08 -3.94 6.21
CA ARG A 225 -29.70 -3.49 7.56
C ARG A 225 -28.66 -4.41 8.20
N GLU A 226 -28.85 -5.72 8.09
CA GLU A 226 -27.87 -6.71 8.57
C GLU A 226 -26.52 -6.55 7.86
N ILE A 227 -26.52 -6.47 6.53
CA ILE A 227 -25.29 -6.27 5.74
C ILE A 227 -24.58 -4.98 6.13
N VAL A 228 -25.32 -3.87 6.26
CA VAL A 228 -24.76 -2.57 6.65
C VAL A 228 -24.15 -2.60 8.04
N MET A 229 -24.83 -3.21 9.02
CA MET A 229 -24.31 -3.32 10.38
C MET A 229 -23.01 -4.15 10.42
N ARG A 230 -22.94 -5.25 9.71
CA ARG A 230 -21.72 -6.06 9.59
C ARG A 230 -20.61 -5.33 8.84
N ALA A 231 -20.94 -4.63 7.76
CA ALA A 231 -19.98 -3.85 6.97
C ALA A 231 -19.33 -2.74 7.82
N ARG A 232 -20.10 -2.03 8.65
CA ARG A 232 -19.58 -0.99 9.54
C ARG A 232 -18.62 -1.56 10.58
N LYS A 233 -18.96 -2.71 11.16
CA LYS A 233 -18.08 -3.43 12.09
C LYS A 233 -16.82 -3.93 11.41
N LEU A 234 -16.92 -4.49 10.20
CA LEU A 234 -15.77 -4.91 9.38
C LEU A 234 -14.85 -3.73 9.07
N GLN A 235 -15.39 -2.56 8.71
CA GLN A 235 -14.57 -1.36 8.50
C GLN A 235 -13.81 -0.97 9.77
N ARG A 236 -14.44 -1.05 10.95
CA ARG A 236 -13.80 -0.76 12.24
C ARG A 236 -12.77 -1.83 12.60
N TYR A 237 -13.09 -3.10 12.43
CA TYR A 237 -12.18 -4.21 12.70
C TYR A 237 -10.91 -4.17 11.84
N LEU A 238 -11.04 -3.81 10.56
CA LEU A 238 -9.91 -3.69 9.64
C LEU A 238 -9.02 -2.46 9.88
N THR A 239 -9.34 -1.64 10.89
CA THR A 239 -8.42 -0.64 11.40
C THR A 239 -7.35 -1.28 12.26
N GLN A 240 -6.12 -0.77 12.16
CA GLN A 240 -4.97 -1.34 12.88
C GLN A 240 -4.07 -0.25 13.43
N PRO A 241 -3.68 -0.32 14.71
CA PRO A 241 -2.69 0.59 15.27
C PRO A 241 -1.30 0.24 14.72
N PHE A 242 -0.57 1.26 14.30
CA PHE A 242 0.79 1.09 13.77
C PHE A 242 1.84 1.21 14.89
N HIS A 243 2.87 0.38 14.84
CA HIS A 243 4.03 0.49 15.75
C HIS A 243 4.74 1.85 15.61
N VAL A 244 4.79 2.41 14.40
CA VAL A 244 5.43 3.71 14.11
C VAL A 244 4.71 4.87 14.80
N THR A 245 3.39 4.78 14.98
CA THR A 245 2.59 5.86 15.57
C THR A 245 2.36 5.70 17.07
N SER A 246 2.82 4.63 17.69
CA SER A 246 2.56 4.32 19.11
C SER A 246 3.02 5.45 20.06
N ALA A 247 4.16 6.08 19.77
CA ALA A 247 4.66 7.21 20.55
C ALA A 247 3.77 8.47 20.50
N GLN A 248 2.97 8.62 19.44
CA GLN A 248 2.09 9.78 19.22
C GLN A 248 0.65 9.50 19.66
N THR A 249 0.17 8.28 19.43
CA THR A 249 -1.22 7.88 19.70
C THR A 249 -1.41 7.28 21.09
N SER A 250 -0.32 6.90 21.77
CA SER A 250 -0.33 6.13 23.03
C SER A 250 -1.09 4.80 22.90
N ILE A 251 -1.22 4.26 21.69
CA ILE A 251 -1.79 2.96 21.39
C ILE A 251 -0.66 2.07 20.88
N ASP A 252 -0.46 0.93 21.52
CA ASP A 252 0.55 -0.03 21.09
C ASP A 252 0.21 -0.58 19.71
N GLY A 253 1.22 -0.66 18.83
CA GLY A 253 1.06 -1.24 17.51
C GLY A 253 0.71 -2.73 17.57
N ALA A 254 -0.17 -3.18 16.70
CA ALA A 254 -0.55 -4.58 16.59
C ALA A 254 -0.14 -5.18 15.24
N SER A 255 0.34 -6.41 15.25
CA SER A 255 0.57 -7.22 14.06
C SER A 255 -0.28 -8.48 14.14
N VAL A 256 -1.26 -8.58 13.26
CA VAL A 256 -2.21 -9.69 13.24
C VAL A 256 -1.83 -10.67 12.13
N PRO A 257 -1.59 -11.96 12.45
CA PRO A 257 -1.37 -12.98 11.43
C PRO A 257 -2.57 -13.08 10.47
N LEU A 258 -2.32 -13.36 9.20
CA LEU A 258 -3.35 -13.44 8.16
C LEU A 258 -4.45 -14.45 8.52
N GLU A 259 -4.09 -15.61 9.10
CA GLU A 259 -5.05 -16.64 9.50
C GLU A 259 -6.04 -16.14 10.56
N HIS A 260 -5.59 -15.33 11.51
CA HIS A 260 -6.49 -14.70 12.50
C HIS A 260 -7.42 -13.69 11.81
N THR A 261 -6.88 -12.84 10.91
CA THR A 261 -7.69 -11.89 10.15
C THR A 261 -8.78 -12.61 9.33
N LEU A 262 -8.44 -13.72 8.68
CA LEU A 262 -9.42 -14.52 7.92
C LEU A 262 -10.49 -15.11 8.82
N SER A 263 -10.11 -15.70 9.96
CA SER A 263 -11.03 -16.29 10.93
C SER A 263 -11.99 -15.27 11.51
N ASP A 264 -11.48 -14.09 11.88
CA ASP A 264 -12.30 -13.00 12.41
C ASP A 264 -13.25 -12.44 11.34
N CYS A 265 -12.77 -12.23 10.11
CA CYS A 265 -13.63 -11.81 9.00
C CYS A 265 -14.74 -12.83 8.71
N GLU A 266 -14.44 -14.12 8.74
CA GLU A 266 -15.46 -15.18 8.62
C GLU A 266 -16.51 -15.09 9.73
N ALA A 267 -16.07 -14.86 10.98
CA ALA A 267 -16.98 -14.72 12.12
C ALA A 267 -17.90 -13.49 11.95
N PHE A 268 -17.36 -12.35 11.48
CA PHE A 268 -18.19 -11.17 11.14
C PHE A 268 -19.19 -11.47 10.03
N LEU A 269 -18.79 -12.15 8.96
CA LEU A 269 -19.66 -12.50 7.85
C LEU A 269 -20.78 -13.48 8.26
N ARG A 270 -20.50 -14.44 9.18
CA ARG A 270 -21.51 -15.34 9.73
C ARG A 270 -22.46 -14.64 10.72
N GLY A 271 -22.04 -13.51 11.32
CA GLY A 271 -22.81 -12.77 12.32
C GLY A 271 -22.46 -13.10 13.76
N ASP A 272 -21.38 -13.82 14.03
CA ASP A 272 -20.96 -14.19 15.39
C ASP A 272 -20.68 -12.95 16.26
N HIS A 273 -20.35 -11.82 15.61
CA HIS A 273 -20.12 -10.52 16.24
C HIS A 273 -21.31 -9.53 16.13
N ASP A 274 -22.52 -10.00 15.79
CA ASP A 274 -23.68 -9.10 15.61
C ASP A 274 -24.06 -8.37 16.92
N ALA A 275 -23.77 -8.94 18.08
CA ALA A 275 -23.97 -8.32 19.39
C ALA A 275 -22.84 -7.35 19.82
N THR A 276 -21.68 -7.38 19.17
CA THR A 276 -20.52 -6.54 19.49
C THR A 276 -20.75 -5.11 19.02
N SER A 277 -20.38 -4.09 19.81
CA SER A 277 -20.46 -2.69 19.37
C SER A 277 -19.41 -2.35 18.32
N GLU A 278 -19.67 -1.37 17.45
CA GLU A 278 -18.72 -0.90 16.44
C GLU A 278 -17.41 -0.38 17.08
N ASP A 279 -17.52 0.33 18.19
CA ASP A 279 -16.36 0.90 18.89
C ASP A 279 -15.45 -0.19 19.50
N ALA A 280 -16.03 -1.31 19.92
CA ALA A 280 -15.25 -2.45 20.42
C ALA A 280 -14.43 -3.15 19.33
N CYS A 281 -14.70 -2.88 18.05
CA CYS A 281 -13.95 -3.43 16.90
C CYS A 281 -12.82 -2.49 16.44
N TYR A 282 -12.74 -1.24 16.95
CA TYR A 282 -11.85 -0.23 16.43
C TYR A 282 -10.43 -0.32 17.00
N MET A 283 -9.40 -0.28 16.15
CA MET A 283 -7.97 -0.27 16.51
C MET A 283 -7.55 -1.39 17.48
N ARG A 284 -8.15 -2.55 17.37
CA ARG A 284 -7.98 -3.62 18.34
C ARG A 284 -6.90 -4.65 17.98
N GLY A 285 -6.63 -4.83 16.70
CA GLY A 285 -5.88 -5.98 16.21
C GLY A 285 -6.81 -7.20 16.01
N ALA A 286 -6.49 -8.37 16.58
CA ALA A 286 -7.37 -9.54 16.50
C ALA A 286 -8.53 -9.47 17.51
N MET A 287 -9.68 -10.10 17.19
CA MET A 287 -10.86 -10.11 18.08
C MET A 287 -10.65 -10.92 19.35
N ASP A 288 -9.90 -12.02 19.26
CA ASP A 288 -9.70 -12.95 20.40
C ASP A 288 -8.74 -12.44 21.49
N THR A 289 -7.99 -11.35 21.25
CA THR A 289 -7.04 -10.79 22.22
C THR A 289 -7.71 -10.04 23.39
N ALA A 290 -9.04 -10.01 23.44
CA ALA A 290 -9.79 -9.27 24.46
C ALA A 290 -10.02 -9.99 25.78
N THR A 291 -9.67 -11.25 25.89
CA THR A 291 -9.88 -12.05 27.13
C THR A 291 -8.69 -12.05 28.09
N GLU A 292 -7.52 -11.54 27.69
CA GLU A 292 -6.32 -11.56 28.53
C GLU A 292 -5.99 -10.26 29.29
N THR A 293 -6.73 -9.15 29.06
CA THR A 293 -6.42 -7.85 29.70
C THR A 293 -7.38 -7.45 30.83
N SER A 294 -8.23 -8.38 31.31
CA SER A 294 -9.08 -8.14 32.48
C SER A 294 -8.97 -9.28 33.50
N ALA A 295 -7.75 -9.53 33.98
CA ALA A 295 -7.48 -10.31 35.19
C ALA A 295 -6.43 -9.60 36.04
#